data_71821f156587d8c7443625196c8932ce
#
_entry.id   71821f156587d8c7443625196c8932ce
#
_cell.length_a   1.000
_cell.length_b   1.000
_cell.length_c   1.000
_cell.angle_alpha   90.00
_cell.angle_beta   90.00
_cell.angle_gamma   90.00
#
_symmetry.space_group_name_H-M   'P 1'
#
loop_
_entity.id
_entity.type
_entity.pdbx_description
1 polymer ?
#
loop_
_entity_poly.entity_id
_entity_poly.type
_entity_poly.pdbx_seq_one_letter_code
_entity_poly.pdbx_strand_id
1 'polypeptide(L)'
;VGDQSLAVEVRTDTGKGVARKLRAVGRIPAVLYGHGNASVSLSIQAKDLDTLLKTSHAGLNTLIDLEGDGAVAGKVVLIKELQRHSVAGTLSHADFFEIDATAKIHVSVPIKLEGTPEGVKLGGVLEHMMREIDLLCLPNAIPDSLEVDVSGMNQNESLHVSDLTLPEGVETGVDEALPIVHVATKKIEEEVEVVAEEDEAVKEGDAEAAPAAEESKED
;
A
#
# COMPACT_ATOMS: atom_id res chain seq x y z
N VAL A 1 3.36 -27.03 -4.88
CA VAL A 1 3.73 -26.72 -6.26
C VAL A 1 3.25 -25.29 -6.48
N GLY A 2 4.15 -24.38 -6.81
CA GLY A 2 3.79 -22.98 -7.09
C GLY A 2 2.95 -22.89 -8.37
N ASP A 3 2.12 -21.86 -8.42
CA ASP A 3 1.26 -21.63 -9.59
C ASP A 3 2.04 -21.10 -10.80
N GLN A 4 3.21 -20.52 -10.54
CA GLN A 4 4.06 -19.89 -11.57
C GLN A 4 5.54 -20.09 -11.28
N SER A 5 6.36 -20.13 -12.33
CA SER A 5 7.82 -20.24 -12.21
C SER A 5 8.53 -18.93 -12.53
N LEU A 6 9.62 -18.66 -11.82
CA LEU A 6 10.44 -17.47 -11.98
C LEU A 6 11.91 -17.82 -12.05
N ALA A 7 12.56 -17.45 -13.16
CA ALA A 7 14.00 -17.65 -13.32
C ALA A 7 14.79 -16.64 -12.47
N VAL A 8 15.70 -17.16 -11.63
CA VAL A 8 16.53 -16.37 -10.73
C VAL A 8 18.01 -16.74 -10.86
N GLU A 9 18.89 -15.80 -10.61
CA GLU A 9 20.34 -16.02 -10.55
C GLU A 9 20.87 -15.64 -9.17
N VAL A 10 21.68 -16.51 -8.60
CA VAL A 10 22.35 -16.23 -7.33
C VAL A 10 23.49 -15.23 -7.56
N ARG A 11 23.57 -14.20 -6.73
CA ARG A 11 24.65 -13.20 -6.79
C ARG A 11 25.48 -13.21 -5.50
N THR A 12 26.77 -13.08 -5.66
CA THR A 12 27.72 -12.89 -4.57
C THR A 12 28.02 -11.41 -4.32
N ASP A 13 27.95 -10.61 -5.40
CA ASP A 13 28.24 -9.20 -5.34
C ASP A 13 27.07 -8.42 -4.72
N THR A 14 27.38 -7.59 -3.73
CA THR A 14 26.44 -6.77 -2.99
C THR A 14 26.81 -5.28 -3.02
N GLY A 15 25.92 -4.42 -2.59
CA GLY A 15 26.15 -3.00 -2.41
C GLY A 15 25.48 -2.10 -3.47
N LYS A 16 25.49 -0.79 -3.19
CA LYS A 16 24.76 0.26 -3.94
C LYS A 16 25.15 0.32 -5.42
N GLY A 17 26.45 0.18 -5.72
CA GLY A 17 26.96 0.25 -7.09
C GLY A 17 26.50 -0.91 -7.96
N VAL A 18 26.49 -2.12 -7.40
CA VAL A 18 26.04 -3.35 -8.09
C VAL A 18 24.54 -3.27 -8.34
N ALA A 19 23.74 -2.91 -7.32
CA ALA A 19 22.29 -2.76 -7.46
C ALA A 19 21.91 -1.73 -8.52
N ARG A 20 22.66 -0.60 -8.62
CA ARG A 20 22.42 0.42 -9.65
C ARG A 20 22.72 -0.12 -11.07
N LYS A 21 23.81 -0.87 -11.23
CA LYS A 21 24.17 -1.49 -12.51
C LYS A 21 23.14 -2.53 -12.95
N LEU A 22 22.66 -3.37 -12.03
CA LEU A 22 21.60 -4.35 -12.30
C LEU A 22 20.33 -3.67 -12.82
N ARG A 23 19.86 -2.63 -12.13
CA ARG A 23 18.66 -1.89 -12.56
C ARG A 23 18.82 -1.22 -13.92
N ALA A 24 20.04 -0.77 -14.26
CA ALA A 24 20.31 -0.18 -15.57
C ALA A 24 20.21 -1.21 -16.72
N VAL A 25 20.42 -2.49 -16.45
CA VAL A 25 20.29 -3.60 -17.42
C VAL A 25 18.89 -4.23 -17.39
N GLY A 26 17.95 -3.64 -16.62
CA GLY A 26 16.59 -4.17 -16.49
C GLY A 26 16.44 -5.35 -15.53
N ARG A 27 17.46 -5.61 -14.70
CA ARG A 27 17.41 -6.61 -13.64
C ARG A 27 17.23 -5.93 -12.29
N ILE A 28 16.56 -6.59 -11.37
CA ILE A 28 16.36 -6.10 -10.00
C ILE A 28 17.07 -6.99 -9.00
N PRO A 29 17.68 -6.42 -7.97
CA PRO A 29 18.15 -7.18 -6.83
C PRO A 29 16.97 -7.73 -6.04
N ALA A 30 17.12 -8.95 -5.57
CA ALA A 30 16.16 -9.61 -4.68
C ALA A 30 16.90 -10.33 -3.56
N VAL A 31 16.16 -10.69 -2.51
CA VAL A 31 16.67 -11.46 -1.38
C VAL A 31 15.69 -12.59 -1.09
N LEU A 32 16.23 -13.80 -0.91
CA LEU A 32 15.47 -14.96 -0.44
C LEU A 32 15.86 -15.24 1.01
N TYR A 33 14.89 -15.36 1.90
CA TYR A 33 15.07 -15.74 3.29
C TYR A 33 13.89 -16.58 3.78
N GLY A 34 14.06 -17.25 4.91
CA GLY A 34 13.05 -18.13 5.52
C GLY A 34 13.69 -19.34 6.19
N HIS A 35 12.90 -20.05 6.98
CA HIS A 35 13.28 -21.31 7.67
C HIS A 35 14.59 -21.29 8.47
N GLY A 36 15.03 -20.12 8.94
CA GLY A 36 16.31 -20.03 9.66
C GLY A 36 17.54 -20.23 8.78
N ASN A 37 17.38 -20.38 7.47
CA ASN A 37 18.46 -20.44 6.51
C ASN A 37 19.12 -19.07 6.34
N ALA A 38 20.39 -19.05 5.98
CA ALA A 38 21.07 -17.80 5.62
C ALA A 38 20.40 -17.15 4.40
N SER A 39 20.22 -15.83 4.43
CA SER A 39 19.65 -15.09 3.32
C SER A 39 20.52 -15.22 2.06
N VAL A 40 19.88 -15.47 0.92
CA VAL A 40 20.54 -15.60 -0.38
C VAL A 40 20.22 -14.37 -1.22
N SER A 41 21.27 -13.72 -1.70
CA SER A 41 21.08 -12.57 -2.61
C SER A 41 20.84 -13.06 -4.03
N LEU A 42 19.77 -12.56 -4.66
CA LEU A 42 19.34 -12.95 -5.99
C LEU A 42 19.31 -11.76 -6.95
N SER A 43 19.33 -12.05 -8.24
CA SER A 43 18.97 -11.10 -9.29
C SER A 43 17.94 -11.73 -10.22
N ILE A 44 16.92 -10.96 -10.58
CA ILE A 44 15.80 -11.37 -11.42
C ILE A 44 15.56 -10.37 -12.53
N GLN A 45 14.94 -10.78 -13.60
CA GLN A 45 14.50 -9.85 -14.64
C GLN A 45 13.24 -9.10 -14.18
N ALA A 46 13.29 -7.77 -14.25
CA ALA A 46 12.16 -6.93 -13.84
C ALA A 46 10.89 -7.20 -14.66
N LYS A 47 11.06 -7.51 -15.96
CA LYS A 47 9.94 -7.79 -16.87
C LYS A 47 9.22 -9.08 -16.53
N ASP A 48 9.97 -10.12 -16.17
CA ASP A 48 9.40 -11.44 -15.89
C ASP A 48 8.56 -11.37 -14.61
N LEU A 49 9.09 -10.72 -13.57
CA LEU A 49 8.35 -10.49 -12.32
C LEU A 49 7.12 -9.60 -12.53
N ASP A 50 7.23 -8.53 -13.33
CA ASP A 50 6.09 -7.64 -13.60
C ASP A 50 5.00 -8.35 -14.42
N THR A 51 5.38 -9.24 -15.36
CA THR A 51 4.44 -10.06 -16.11
C THR A 51 3.74 -11.08 -15.21
N LEU A 52 4.50 -11.74 -14.33
CA LEU A 52 4.01 -12.70 -13.37
C LEU A 52 2.96 -12.04 -12.45
N LEU A 53 3.28 -10.86 -11.88
CA LEU A 53 2.35 -10.11 -11.02
C LEU A 53 1.08 -9.63 -11.73
N LYS A 54 1.15 -9.34 -13.02
CA LYS A 54 -0.03 -8.96 -13.82
C LYS A 54 -0.89 -10.14 -14.22
N THR A 55 -0.30 -11.31 -14.38
CA THR A 55 -1.00 -12.53 -14.76
C THR A 55 -1.66 -13.20 -13.55
N SER A 56 -1.04 -13.08 -12.36
CA SER A 56 -1.60 -13.65 -11.13
C SER A 56 -2.73 -12.81 -10.58
N HIS A 57 -3.83 -13.44 -10.21
CA HIS A 57 -4.97 -12.78 -9.55
C HIS A 57 -4.68 -12.47 -8.08
N ALA A 58 -3.86 -13.30 -7.44
CA ALA A 58 -3.43 -13.16 -6.04
C ALA A 58 -2.39 -12.04 -5.80
N GLY A 59 -1.89 -11.39 -6.87
CA GLY A 59 -0.93 -10.30 -6.75
C GLY A 59 0.35 -10.70 -6.02
N LEU A 60 0.61 -10.10 -4.85
CA LEU A 60 1.79 -10.41 -4.02
C LEU A 60 1.71 -11.77 -3.33
N ASN A 61 0.50 -12.30 -3.15
CA ASN A 61 0.24 -13.54 -2.42
C ASN A 61 0.38 -14.80 -3.30
N THR A 62 0.90 -14.65 -4.52
CA THR A 62 1.14 -15.74 -5.45
C THR A 62 2.30 -16.61 -4.99
N LEU A 63 2.09 -17.94 -4.99
CA LEU A 63 3.14 -18.93 -4.77
C LEU A 63 3.97 -19.09 -6.03
N ILE A 64 5.28 -18.89 -5.91
CA ILE A 64 6.22 -18.91 -7.03
C ILE A 64 7.24 -20.01 -6.82
N ASP A 65 7.42 -20.86 -7.84
CA ASP A 65 8.50 -21.83 -7.90
C ASP A 65 9.76 -21.13 -8.48
N LEU A 66 10.85 -21.09 -7.71
CA LEU A 66 12.10 -20.50 -8.18
C LEU A 66 12.85 -21.48 -9.08
N GLU A 67 13.17 -21.03 -10.29
CA GLU A 67 14.05 -21.71 -11.22
C GLU A 67 15.43 -21.02 -11.20
N GLY A 68 16.45 -21.75 -10.70
CA GLY A 68 17.78 -21.19 -10.60
C GLY A 68 18.81 -22.26 -10.29
N ASP A 69 20.06 -21.85 -10.11
CA ASP A 69 21.18 -22.76 -9.81
C ASP A 69 21.33 -23.02 -8.32
N GLY A 70 21.71 -24.27 -7.96
CA GLY A 70 22.16 -24.66 -6.65
C GLY A 70 21.08 -24.66 -5.57
N ALA A 71 21.28 -23.89 -4.49
CA ALA A 71 20.45 -23.92 -3.28
C ALA A 71 19.05 -23.29 -3.45
N VAL A 72 18.74 -22.71 -4.60
CA VAL A 72 17.49 -21.95 -4.86
C VAL A 72 16.52 -22.75 -5.72
N ALA A 73 17.02 -23.74 -6.47
CA ALA A 73 16.22 -24.53 -7.40
C ALA A 73 15.08 -25.30 -6.71
N GLY A 74 13.85 -25.13 -7.22
CA GLY A 74 12.67 -25.85 -6.76
C GLY A 74 12.13 -25.40 -5.41
N LYS A 75 12.56 -24.25 -4.89
CA LYS A 75 11.98 -23.68 -3.68
C LYS A 75 10.70 -22.91 -4.00
N VAL A 76 9.68 -23.15 -3.20
CA VAL A 76 8.43 -22.39 -3.25
C VAL A 76 8.56 -21.17 -2.37
N VAL A 77 8.26 -20.01 -2.93
CA VAL A 77 8.37 -18.73 -2.24
C VAL A 77 7.14 -17.86 -2.40
N LEU A 78 6.97 -16.96 -1.46
CA LEU A 78 6.01 -15.87 -1.49
C LEU A 78 6.75 -14.54 -1.63
N ILE A 79 6.15 -13.58 -2.32
CA ILE A 79 6.66 -12.21 -2.33
C ILE A 79 6.19 -11.53 -1.05
N LYS A 80 7.12 -11.26 -0.12
CA LYS A 80 6.79 -10.60 1.14
C LYS A 80 6.71 -9.08 0.98
N GLU A 81 7.67 -8.52 0.21
CA GLU A 81 7.72 -7.08 -0.05
C GLU A 81 8.18 -6.82 -1.49
N LEU A 82 7.58 -5.82 -2.11
CA LEU A 82 7.93 -5.37 -3.45
C LEU A 82 8.10 -3.85 -3.46
N GLN A 83 9.33 -3.41 -3.68
CA GLN A 83 9.62 -1.99 -3.76
C GLN A 83 9.50 -1.50 -5.20
N ARG A 84 8.72 -0.46 -5.40
CA ARG A 84 8.57 0.25 -6.68
C ARG A 84 9.16 1.65 -6.57
N HIS A 85 9.73 2.13 -7.66
CA HIS A 85 10.18 3.52 -7.73
C HIS A 85 8.95 4.44 -7.82
N SER A 86 8.81 5.38 -6.87
CA SER A 86 7.60 6.20 -6.69
C SER A 86 7.20 7.02 -7.92
N VAL A 87 8.16 7.51 -8.69
CA VAL A 87 7.90 8.33 -9.90
C VAL A 87 7.84 7.49 -11.17
N ALA A 88 8.80 6.57 -11.36
CA ALA A 88 8.89 5.78 -12.58
C ALA A 88 8.01 4.51 -12.57
N GLY A 89 7.46 4.11 -11.41
CA GLY A 89 6.67 2.89 -11.26
C GLY A 89 7.44 1.57 -11.46
N THR A 90 8.73 1.65 -11.79
CA THR A 90 9.56 0.48 -12.06
C THR A 90 9.90 -0.28 -10.78
N LEU A 91 9.99 -1.60 -10.88
CA LEU A 91 10.40 -2.46 -9.78
C LEU A 91 11.84 -2.15 -9.37
N SER A 92 12.07 -2.01 -8.07
CA SER A 92 13.34 -1.64 -7.47
C SER A 92 13.98 -2.75 -6.65
N HIS A 93 13.19 -3.50 -5.90
CA HIS A 93 13.61 -4.61 -5.04
C HIS A 93 12.46 -5.60 -4.87
N ALA A 94 12.78 -6.85 -4.63
CA ALA A 94 11.81 -7.88 -4.25
C ALA A 94 12.35 -8.75 -3.13
N ASP A 95 11.52 -9.00 -2.13
CA ASP A 95 11.80 -9.85 -0.99
C ASP A 95 11.00 -11.13 -1.11
N PHE A 96 11.70 -12.25 -1.17
CA PHE A 96 11.11 -13.58 -1.25
C PHE A 96 11.24 -14.30 0.09
N PHE A 97 10.13 -14.81 0.54
CA PHE A 97 10.05 -15.63 1.74
C PHE A 97 9.87 -17.10 1.35
N GLU A 98 10.81 -17.96 1.76
CA GLU A 98 10.73 -19.41 1.56
C GLU A 98 9.62 -20.00 2.43
N ILE A 99 8.74 -20.80 1.83
CA ILE A 99 7.55 -21.33 2.46
C ILE A 99 7.63 -22.84 2.59
N ASP A 100 7.22 -23.35 3.75
CA ASP A 100 6.88 -24.75 3.95
C ASP A 100 5.38 -24.94 3.86
N ALA A 101 4.96 -25.95 3.12
CA ALA A 101 3.55 -26.27 2.93
C ALA A 101 2.77 -26.59 4.24
N THR A 102 3.50 -26.90 5.32
CA THR A 102 2.93 -27.31 6.61
C THR A 102 2.94 -26.20 7.67
N ALA A 103 3.66 -25.12 7.44
CA ALA A 103 3.79 -24.04 8.41
C ALA A 103 2.76 -22.92 8.13
N LYS A 104 2.12 -22.40 9.19
CA LYS A 104 1.31 -21.20 9.09
C LYS A 104 2.19 -19.98 8.82
N ILE A 105 1.78 -19.11 7.94
CA ILE A 105 2.50 -17.89 7.56
C ILE A 105 1.63 -16.66 7.77
N HIS A 106 2.29 -15.53 8.05
CA HIS A 106 1.65 -14.22 8.10
C HIS A 106 1.68 -13.59 6.70
N VAL A 107 0.50 -13.30 6.16
CA VAL A 107 0.33 -12.74 4.82
C VAL A 107 -0.58 -11.53 4.89
N SER A 108 -0.21 -10.46 4.22
CA SER A 108 -1.07 -9.28 4.08
C SER A 108 -1.97 -9.45 2.86
N VAL A 109 -3.28 -9.45 3.07
CA VAL A 109 -4.28 -9.67 2.02
C VAL A 109 -5.05 -8.37 1.78
N PRO A 110 -5.20 -7.93 0.50
CA PRO A 110 -5.92 -6.72 0.19
C PRO A 110 -7.43 -6.90 0.41
N ILE A 111 -8.06 -5.84 0.93
CA ILE A 111 -9.51 -5.77 1.11
C ILE A 111 -10.13 -5.07 -0.10
N LYS A 112 -11.08 -5.72 -0.75
CA LYS A 112 -11.88 -5.14 -1.82
C LYS A 112 -13.27 -4.79 -1.30
N LEU A 113 -13.65 -3.53 -1.50
CA LEU A 113 -14.97 -3.06 -1.15
C LEU A 113 -15.94 -3.29 -2.33
N GLU A 114 -17.07 -3.94 -2.07
CA GLU A 114 -18.11 -4.15 -3.04
C GLU A 114 -19.33 -3.29 -2.73
N GLY A 115 -19.94 -2.74 -3.77
CA GLY A 115 -21.13 -1.90 -3.66
C GLY A 115 -20.83 -0.41 -3.42
N THR A 116 -21.91 0.36 -3.27
CA THR A 116 -21.85 1.79 -2.97
C THR A 116 -22.70 2.07 -1.73
N PRO A 117 -22.10 2.56 -0.62
CA PRO A 117 -22.82 2.82 0.61
C PRO A 117 -24.00 3.79 0.44
N GLU A 118 -25.09 3.53 1.13
CA GLU A 118 -26.22 4.50 1.14
C GLU A 118 -25.81 5.82 1.77
N GLY A 119 -24.91 5.79 2.75
CA GLY A 119 -24.37 6.99 3.37
C GLY A 119 -23.62 7.90 2.39
N VAL A 120 -22.94 7.34 1.39
CA VAL A 120 -22.26 8.12 0.32
C VAL A 120 -23.27 8.75 -0.62
N LYS A 121 -24.38 8.06 -0.97
CA LYS A 121 -25.48 8.62 -1.77
C LYS A 121 -26.14 9.80 -1.08
N LEU A 122 -26.11 9.84 0.25
CA LEU A 122 -26.63 10.95 1.07
C LEU A 122 -25.61 12.07 1.32
N GLY A 123 -24.44 12.02 0.64
CA GLY A 123 -23.40 13.05 0.71
C GLY A 123 -22.28 12.77 1.73
N GLY A 124 -22.22 11.57 2.30
CA GLY A 124 -21.09 11.10 3.12
C GLY A 124 -19.86 10.81 2.28
N VAL A 125 -18.71 10.69 2.93
CA VAL A 125 -17.43 10.28 2.36
C VAL A 125 -17.05 8.92 2.90
N LEU A 126 -16.73 7.97 2.02
CA LEU A 126 -16.21 6.67 2.39
C LEU A 126 -14.71 6.78 2.66
N GLU A 127 -14.30 6.52 3.87
CA GLU A 127 -12.91 6.46 4.28
C GLU A 127 -12.48 5.01 4.45
N HIS A 128 -11.56 4.56 3.61
CA HIS A 128 -10.95 3.23 3.68
C HIS A 128 -9.72 3.32 4.60
N MET A 129 -9.88 2.97 5.86
CA MET A 129 -8.85 3.09 6.90
C MET A 129 -7.80 1.99 6.78
N MET A 130 -8.24 0.74 6.52
CA MET A 130 -7.35 -0.42 6.41
C MET A 130 -7.56 -1.09 5.06
N ARG A 131 -6.57 -0.97 4.16
CA ARG A 131 -6.62 -1.52 2.79
C ARG A 131 -6.13 -2.96 2.70
N GLU A 132 -5.33 -3.38 3.63
CA GLU A 132 -4.74 -4.72 3.74
C GLU A 132 -4.89 -5.20 5.17
N ILE A 133 -5.09 -6.49 5.34
CA ILE A 133 -5.19 -7.13 6.65
C ILE A 133 -4.18 -8.26 6.75
N ASP A 134 -3.50 -8.35 7.89
CA ASP A 134 -2.58 -9.44 8.17
C ASP A 134 -3.34 -10.66 8.64
N LEU A 135 -3.17 -11.76 7.91
CA LEU A 135 -3.79 -13.04 8.17
C LEU A 135 -2.73 -14.09 8.49
N LEU A 136 -3.09 -15.01 9.36
CA LEU A 136 -2.33 -16.21 9.65
C LEU A 136 -3.01 -17.40 9.00
N CYS A 137 -2.41 -17.96 7.96
CA CYS A 137 -3.00 -19.08 7.20
C CYS A 137 -1.96 -20.06 6.69
N LEU A 138 -2.42 -21.21 6.21
CA LEU A 138 -1.58 -22.14 5.47
C LEU A 138 -1.38 -21.63 4.03
N PRO A 139 -0.24 -21.91 3.37
CA PRO A 139 0.04 -21.47 2.02
C PRO A 139 -1.04 -21.84 0.99
N ASN A 140 -1.69 -22.98 1.18
CA ASN A 140 -2.76 -23.45 0.29
C ASN A 140 -4.13 -22.78 0.53
N ALA A 141 -4.27 -22.01 1.62
CA ALA A 141 -5.52 -21.38 2.02
C ALA A 141 -5.42 -19.83 1.98
N ILE A 142 -4.43 -19.30 1.27
CA ILE A 142 -4.27 -17.85 1.12
C ILE A 142 -5.36 -17.33 0.16
N PRO A 143 -6.24 -16.41 0.58
CA PRO A 143 -7.21 -15.79 -0.31
C PRO A 143 -6.54 -14.70 -1.16
N ASP A 144 -6.99 -14.54 -2.40
CA ASP A 144 -6.49 -13.48 -3.30
C ASP A 144 -6.88 -12.08 -2.82
N SER A 145 -8.08 -11.95 -2.28
CA SER A 145 -8.62 -10.72 -1.70
C SER A 145 -9.77 -11.06 -0.75
N LEU A 146 -10.02 -10.18 0.21
CA LEU A 146 -11.22 -10.23 1.03
C LEU A 146 -12.26 -9.27 0.49
N GLU A 147 -13.41 -9.77 0.11
CA GLU A 147 -14.52 -8.98 -0.40
C GLU A 147 -15.41 -8.56 0.75
N VAL A 148 -15.72 -7.27 0.82
CA VAL A 148 -16.52 -6.67 1.87
C VAL A 148 -17.65 -5.86 1.25
N ASP A 149 -18.89 -6.26 1.52
CA ASP A 149 -20.06 -5.51 1.04
C ASP A 149 -20.32 -4.31 1.95
N VAL A 150 -20.21 -3.12 1.34
CA VAL A 150 -20.46 -1.84 2.01
C VAL A 150 -21.80 -1.21 1.61
N SER A 151 -22.63 -1.90 0.81
CA SER A 151 -23.86 -1.33 0.22
C SER A 151 -24.86 -0.84 1.26
N GLY A 152 -24.97 -1.53 2.40
CA GLY A 152 -25.91 -1.23 3.48
C GLY A 152 -25.43 -0.18 4.48
N MET A 153 -24.21 0.36 4.35
CA MET A 153 -23.66 1.27 5.34
C MET A 153 -24.29 2.66 5.28
N ASN A 154 -24.70 3.15 6.45
CA ASN A 154 -25.24 4.49 6.65
C ASN A 154 -24.13 5.50 6.98
N GLN A 155 -24.51 6.80 7.08
CA GLN A 155 -23.60 7.84 7.55
C GLN A 155 -23.20 7.61 9.01
N ASN A 156 -21.93 7.87 9.35
CA ASN A 156 -21.30 7.66 10.66
C ASN A 156 -21.26 6.18 11.11
N GLU A 157 -21.38 5.25 10.19
CA GLU A 157 -21.24 3.83 10.44
C GLU A 157 -19.82 3.37 10.12
N SER A 158 -19.31 2.43 10.94
CA SER A 158 -17.98 1.81 10.76
C SER A 158 -18.13 0.32 10.65
N LEU A 159 -17.37 -0.29 9.78
CA LEU A 159 -17.25 -1.74 9.65
C LEU A 159 -15.92 -2.17 10.24
N HIS A 160 -15.95 -3.18 11.11
CA HIS A 160 -14.80 -3.66 11.87
C HIS A 160 -14.27 -4.99 11.32
N VAL A 161 -13.08 -5.39 11.77
CA VAL A 161 -12.47 -6.68 11.40
C VAL A 161 -13.35 -7.87 11.81
N SER A 162 -14.12 -7.74 12.91
CA SER A 162 -15.10 -8.75 13.37
C SER A 162 -16.20 -9.08 12.37
N ASP A 163 -16.53 -8.13 11.48
CA ASP A 163 -17.62 -8.26 10.51
C ASP A 163 -17.18 -8.91 9.18
N LEU A 164 -15.87 -9.24 9.07
CA LEU A 164 -15.32 -9.89 7.89
C LEU A 164 -15.72 -11.37 7.82
N THR A 165 -16.13 -11.78 6.64
CA THR A 165 -16.31 -13.19 6.34
C THR A 165 -14.98 -13.82 5.96
N LEU A 166 -14.36 -14.53 6.90
CA LEU A 166 -13.09 -15.22 6.68
C LEU A 166 -13.32 -16.60 6.09
N PRO A 167 -12.50 -17.05 5.13
CA PRO A 167 -12.54 -18.42 4.65
C PRO A 167 -12.02 -19.41 5.72
N GLU A 168 -12.33 -20.71 5.53
CA GLU A 168 -11.93 -21.76 6.45
C GLU A 168 -10.40 -21.87 6.55
N GLY A 169 -9.88 -21.92 7.77
CA GLY A 169 -8.44 -22.10 8.03
C GLY A 169 -7.61 -20.83 8.02
N VAL A 170 -8.25 -19.67 8.01
CA VAL A 170 -7.60 -18.35 8.10
C VAL A 170 -7.91 -17.73 9.46
N GLU A 171 -6.89 -17.27 10.16
CA GLU A 171 -6.98 -16.57 11.43
C GLU A 171 -6.55 -15.11 11.22
N THR A 172 -7.21 -14.16 11.86
CA THR A 172 -6.76 -12.76 11.85
C THR A 172 -5.56 -12.57 12.76
N GLY A 173 -4.54 -11.91 12.26
CA GLY A 173 -3.37 -11.50 13.06
C GLY A 173 -3.55 -10.11 13.70
N VAL A 174 -4.71 -9.48 13.48
CA VAL A 174 -5.01 -8.09 13.87
C VAL A 174 -6.18 -8.08 14.85
N ASP A 175 -6.29 -7.02 15.65
CA ASP A 175 -7.37 -6.84 16.62
C ASP A 175 -8.72 -6.71 15.91
N GLU A 176 -9.70 -7.51 16.32
CA GLU A 176 -11.06 -7.55 15.76
C GLU A 176 -11.83 -6.23 15.91
N ALA A 177 -11.45 -5.39 16.86
CA ALA A 177 -12.08 -4.10 17.12
C ALA A 177 -11.62 -2.97 16.17
N LEU A 178 -10.63 -3.21 15.30
CA LEU A 178 -10.14 -2.19 14.40
C LEU A 178 -11.12 -1.91 13.26
N PRO A 179 -11.40 -0.62 12.94
CA PRO A 179 -12.25 -0.26 11.83
C PRO A 179 -11.52 -0.44 10.49
N ILE A 180 -12.19 -1.05 9.53
CA ILE A 180 -11.72 -1.24 8.15
C ILE A 180 -12.18 -0.07 7.28
N VAL A 181 -13.46 0.26 7.39
CA VAL A 181 -14.12 1.30 6.61
C VAL A 181 -15.00 2.14 7.52
N HIS A 182 -15.01 3.43 7.28
CA HIS A 182 -15.89 4.38 7.95
C HIS A 182 -16.56 5.30 6.92
N VAL A 183 -17.84 5.57 7.10
CA VAL A 183 -18.58 6.54 6.30
C VAL A 183 -18.73 7.84 7.10
N ALA A 184 -17.84 8.80 6.85
CA ALA A 184 -17.89 10.11 7.48
C ALA A 184 -18.95 11.01 6.85
N THR A 185 -19.67 11.80 7.67
CA THR A 185 -20.48 12.90 7.16
C THR A 185 -19.60 14.06 6.78
N LYS A 186 -19.76 14.58 5.57
CA LYS A 186 -19.11 15.82 5.17
C LYS A 186 -19.73 16.94 5.99
N LYS A 187 -19.00 17.42 7.00
CA LYS A 187 -19.35 18.67 7.68
C LYS A 187 -19.14 19.79 6.66
N ILE A 188 -20.21 20.25 6.02
CA ILE A 188 -20.18 21.50 5.30
C ILE A 188 -20.02 22.55 6.39
N GLU A 189 -18.81 23.06 6.59
CA GLU A 189 -18.65 24.38 7.18
C GLU A 189 -19.27 25.34 6.18
N GLU A 190 -20.53 25.70 6.42
CA GLU A 190 -21.07 26.94 5.89
C GLU A 190 -20.17 28.03 6.45
N GLU A 191 -19.23 28.49 5.64
CA GLU A 191 -18.69 29.83 5.77
C GLU A 191 -19.89 30.74 5.66
N VAL A 192 -20.44 31.09 6.80
CA VAL A 192 -21.36 32.20 6.90
C VAL A 192 -20.53 33.42 6.56
N GLU A 193 -20.51 33.79 5.27
CA GLU A 193 -20.26 35.16 4.86
C GLU A 193 -21.31 36.02 5.57
N VAL A 194 -20.94 36.51 6.72
CA VAL A 194 -21.66 37.67 7.30
C VAL A 194 -21.33 38.86 6.40
N VAL A 195 -22.17 39.05 5.40
CA VAL A 195 -22.32 40.33 4.73
C VAL A 195 -22.89 41.26 5.81
N ALA A 196 -22.02 42.02 6.45
CA ALA A 196 -22.43 43.22 7.18
C ALA A 196 -22.54 44.35 6.15
N GLU A 197 -23.71 44.50 5.55
CA GLU A 197 -24.19 45.79 5.12
C GLU A 197 -24.49 46.67 6.35
N GLU A 198 -24.19 47.89 6.20
CA GLU A 198 -24.57 49.13 6.92
C GLU A 198 -23.35 49.84 7.53
N ASP A 199 -23.15 51.08 7.38
CA ASP A 199 -23.98 52.18 6.87
C ASP A 199 -23.08 53.43 6.71
N GLU A 200 -23.45 54.32 5.83
CA GLU A 200 -22.91 55.66 5.65
C GLU A 200 -22.91 56.47 6.95
N ALA A 201 -21.85 57.20 7.18
CA ALA A 201 -21.96 58.61 7.56
C ALA A 201 -20.58 59.32 7.72
N VAL A 202 -20.24 60.12 6.70
CA VAL A 202 -19.87 61.52 6.74
C VAL A 202 -19.04 62.03 7.92
N LYS A 203 -17.82 62.46 7.68
CA LYS A 203 -17.28 63.87 7.76
C LYS A 203 -15.77 63.91 7.68
N GLU A 204 -15.29 64.54 6.65
CA GLU A 204 -14.51 65.78 6.57
C GLU A 204 -13.53 66.08 7.75
N GLY A 205 -12.32 66.38 7.35
CA GLY A 205 -11.36 67.12 8.10
C GLY A 205 -9.91 66.73 7.88
N ASP A 206 -9.32 67.16 6.83
CA ASP A 206 -8.31 68.18 6.65
C ASP A 206 -6.89 67.91 7.20
N ALA A 207 -5.98 68.19 6.30
CA ALA A 207 -4.60 68.66 6.45
C ALA A 207 -3.48 67.69 6.84
N GLU A 208 -2.62 67.44 5.88
CA GLU A 208 -1.33 68.09 5.59
C GLU A 208 -0.07 67.45 6.18
N ALA A 209 0.84 67.29 5.28
CA ALA A 209 2.30 67.26 5.43
C ALA A 209 2.99 65.88 5.40
N ALA A 210 3.48 65.60 4.22
CA ALA A 210 4.79 64.97 4.06
C ALA A 210 5.91 65.97 4.50
N PRO A 211 7.21 65.70 4.55
CA PRO A 211 7.95 64.67 3.83
C PRO A 211 9.23 64.12 4.54
N ALA A 212 9.94 63.32 3.77
CA ALA A 212 11.40 63.14 3.73
C ALA A 212 12.05 62.22 4.75
N ALA A 213 12.64 61.22 4.21
CA ALA A 213 14.03 61.04 3.80
C ALA A 213 14.96 60.42 4.84
N GLU A 214 15.73 59.58 4.33
CA GLU A 214 17.15 59.23 4.42
C GLU A 214 17.42 57.96 5.23
N GLU A 215 17.88 56.97 4.53
CA GLU A 215 19.26 56.62 4.16
C GLU A 215 20.07 55.95 5.26
N SER A 216 20.70 54.94 4.82
CA SER A 216 22.03 54.41 5.14
C SER A 216 22.05 53.11 5.98
N LYS A 217 22.47 52.03 5.32
CA LYS A 217 23.82 51.48 5.21
C LYS A 217 24.29 50.65 6.39
N GLU A 218 24.81 49.51 5.95
CA GLU A 218 25.99 48.76 6.46
C GLU A 218 25.84 48.10 7.84
N ASP A 219 25.97 46.81 7.95
CA ASP A 219 27.18 46.00 7.86
C ASP A 219 26.86 44.54 7.60
#